data_28936292ecd5902bb492e37a8678e678
#
_entry.id   28936292ecd5902bb492e37a8678e678
#
_cell.length_a   1.000
_cell.length_b   1.000
_cell.length_c   1.000
_cell.angle_alpha   90.00
_cell.angle_beta   90.00
_cell.angle_gamma   90.00
#
_symmetry.space_group_name_H-M   'P 1'
#
loop_
_entity.id
_entity.type
_entity.pdbx_description
1 polymer ?
#
loop_
_entity_poly.entity_id
_entity_poly.type
_entity_poly.pdbx_seq_one_letter_code
_entity_poly.pdbx_strand_id
1 'polypeptide(L)'
;MLARERQLYILQKLQMQPAISATELADELGCSRSTIQRDLRHLDEQGHVQRHFGGAMHPEVDTIMSSLNELALDTKVDRNAAAKRAIAARALEEINEGDLVFIDSGSTPLYLLPGLAQRRVIVVTNSMAAVSRLAGVQAEIYLLGGRYEHRYQATMDAITVREIQDFRFDIAVFGANGVDLKFGEAYVSEYQIGEIKRNVLERSKKSILVLDDSKFDYTGVCRYAMLPEFHKVFVNATPEGHPVPDNFVVCTPETRGEE
;
A
#
# COMPACT_ATOMS: atom_id res chain seq x y z
N MET A 1 -28.40 -20.12 22.44
CA MET A 1 -27.24 -19.27 22.76
C MET A 1 -27.56 -17.83 22.32
N LEU A 2 -27.40 -16.87 23.21
CA LEU A 2 -27.64 -15.46 22.89
C LEU A 2 -26.57 -14.89 21.98
N ALA A 3 -26.87 -13.84 21.19
CA ALA A 3 -25.89 -13.24 20.26
C ALA A 3 -24.58 -12.81 20.96
N ARG A 4 -24.71 -12.17 22.13
CA ARG A 4 -23.54 -11.73 22.92
C ARG A 4 -22.66 -12.89 23.42
N GLU A 5 -23.26 -14.02 23.75
CA GLU A 5 -22.51 -15.22 24.15
C GLU A 5 -21.76 -15.83 22.98
N ARG A 6 -22.36 -15.84 21.78
CA ARG A 6 -21.67 -16.30 20.56
C ARG A 6 -20.51 -15.39 20.19
N GLN A 7 -20.70 -14.07 20.27
CA GLN A 7 -19.64 -13.10 20.01
C GLN A 7 -18.45 -13.25 20.97
N LEU A 8 -18.71 -13.45 22.27
CA LEU A 8 -17.66 -13.73 23.25
C LEU A 8 -16.92 -15.04 22.94
N TYR A 9 -17.67 -16.08 22.55
CA TYR A 9 -17.06 -17.35 22.15
C TYR A 9 -16.14 -17.19 20.92
N ILE A 10 -16.58 -16.43 19.91
CA ILE A 10 -15.80 -16.12 18.71
C ILE A 10 -14.48 -15.42 19.08
N LEU A 11 -14.56 -14.40 19.95
CA LEU A 11 -13.36 -13.66 20.40
C LEU A 11 -12.41 -14.53 21.21
N GLN A 12 -12.91 -15.37 22.12
CA GLN A 12 -12.08 -16.31 22.88
C GLN A 12 -11.40 -17.33 21.97
N LYS A 13 -12.13 -17.83 20.96
CA LYS A 13 -11.57 -18.79 20.01
C LYS A 13 -10.45 -18.15 19.15
N LEU A 14 -10.61 -16.89 18.75
CA LEU A 14 -9.59 -16.13 18.04
C LEU A 14 -8.32 -15.85 18.87
N GLN A 15 -8.43 -15.81 20.19
CA GLN A 15 -7.27 -15.75 21.07
C GLN A 15 -6.44 -17.05 21.08
N MET A 16 -7.08 -18.18 20.77
CA MET A 16 -6.44 -19.49 20.77
C MET A 16 -5.96 -19.94 19.39
N GLN A 17 -6.58 -19.42 18.33
CA GLN A 17 -6.21 -19.73 16.94
C GLN A 17 -6.37 -18.48 16.04
N PRO A 18 -5.42 -18.25 15.13
CA PRO A 18 -5.31 -16.97 14.40
C PRO A 18 -6.46 -16.70 13.42
N ALA A 19 -7.16 -17.74 12.96
CA ALA A 19 -8.25 -17.66 12.00
C ALA A 19 -9.35 -18.66 12.32
N ILE A 20 -10.58 -18.31 12.02
CA ILE A 20 -11.75 -19.19 12.23
C ILE A 20 -12.67 -19.19 11.01
N SER A 21 -13.19 -20.36 10.66
CA SER A 21 -14.16 -20.53 9.58
C SER A 21 -15.59 -20.25 10.08
N ALA A 22 -16.37 -19.50 9.30
CA ALA A 22 -17.80 -19.28 9.61
C ALA A 22 -18.62 -20.57 9.54
N THR A 23 -18.17 -21.55 8.75
CA THR A 23 -18.84 -22.87 8.65
C THR A 23 -18.57 -23.68 9.91
N GLU A 24 -17.31 -23.78 10.34
CA GLU A 24 -16.93 -24.46 11.59
C GLU A 24 -17.62 -23.85 12.81
N LEU A 25 -17.67 -22.52 12.90
CA LEU A 25 -18.40 -21.81 13.97
C LEU A 25 -19.90 -22.12 13.96
N ALA A 26 -20.51 -22.20 12.78
CA ALA A 26 -21.92 -22.53 12.64
C ALA A 26 -22.22 -23.93 13.15
N ASP A 27 -21.38 -24.90 12.80
CA ASP A 27 -21.48 -26.30 13.21
C ASP A 27 -21.26 -26.45 14.73
N GLU A 28 -20.22 -25.81 15.27
CA GLU A 28 -19.90 -25.87 16.71
C GLU A 28 -20.96 -25.21 17.59
N LEU A 29 -21.52 -24.10 17.14
CA LEU A 29 -22.50 -23.33 17.91
C LEU A 29 -23.96 -23.72 17.62
N GLY A 30 -24.17 -24.71 16.73
CA GLY A 30 -25.50 -25.21 16.37
C GLY A 30 -26.40 -24.13 15.78
N CYS A 31 -25.88 -23.20 15.00
CA CYS A 31 -26.64 -22.12 14.39
C CYS A 31 -26.36 -21.98 12.88
N SER A 32 -27.16 -21.16 12.20
CA SER A 32 -26.96 -20.99 10.75
C SER A 32 -25.70 -20.19 10.42
N ARG A 33 -25.07 -20.49 9.29
CA ARG A 33 -23.94 -19.71 8.75
C ARG A 33 -24.28 -18.22 8.58
N SER A 34 -25.52 -17.90 8.24
CA SER A 34 -25.98 -16.51 8.13
C SER A 34 -26.01 -15.78 9.47
N THR A 35 -26.29 -16.51 10.57
CA THR A 35 -26.22 -15.97 11.95
C THR A 35 -24.76 -15.63 12.29
N ILE A 36 -23.83 -16.56 12.05
CA ILE A 36 -22.40 -16.33 12.28
C ILE A 36 -21.89 -15.15 11.42
N GLN A 37 -22.26 -15.07 10.16
CA GLN A 37 -21.86 -13.95 9.29
C GLN A 37 -22.35 -12.59 9.81
N ARG A 38 -23.51 -12.55 10.46
CA ARG A 38 -24.02 -11.33 11.10
C ARG A 38 -23.22 -10.98 12.36
N ASP A 39 -22.92 -11.97 13.18
CA ASP A 39 -22.12 -11.78 14.40
C ASP A 39 -20.70 -11.32 14.04
N LEU A 40 -20.07 -11.94 13.03
CA LEU A 40 -18.75 -11.52 12.53
C LEU A 40 -18.76 -10.11 11.95
N ARG A 41 -19.82 -9.71 11.25
CA ARG A 41 -19.95 -8.33 10.74
C ARG A 41 -20.00 -7.33 11.89
N HIS A 42 -20.77 -7.62 12.93
CA HIS A 42 -20.87 -6.74 14.09
C HIS A 42 -19.55 -6.61 14.84
N LEU A 43 -18.78 -7.70 14.98
CA LEU A 43 -17.46 -7.69 15.59
C LEU A 43 -16.41 -6.97 14.72
N ASP A 44 -16.51 -7.05 13.41
CA ASP A 44 -15.68 -6.34 12.43
C ASP A 44 -15.94 -4.83 12.48
N GLU A 45 -17.22 -4.40 12.52
CA GLU A 45 -17.62 -2.99 12.69
C GLU A 45 -17.11 -2.39 14.02
N GLN A 46 -16.87 -3.23 15.03
CA GLN A 46 -16.28 -2.83 16.32
C GLN A 46 -14.74 -2.94 16.35
N GLY A 47 -14.11 -3.39 15.27
CA GLY A 47 -12.65 -3.55 15.19
C GLY A 47 -12.10 -4.75 15.98
N HIS A 48 -12.95 -5.64 16.48
CA HIS A 48 -12.53 -6.80 17.27
C HIS A 48 -12.08 -8.00 16.45
N VAL A 49 -12.50 -8.07 15.20
CA VAL A 49 -12.10 -9.11 14.24
C VAL A 49 -11.93 -8.49 12.86
N GLN A 50 -11.19 -9.15 11.97
CA GLN A 50 -11.12 -8.82 10.56
C GLN A 50 -11.80 -9.91 9.73
N ARG A 51 -12.82 -9.53 8.92
CA ARG A 51 -13.56 -10.50 8.10
C ARG A 51 -12.82 -10.81 6.82
N HIS A 52 -12.78 -12.12 6.51
CA HIS A 52 -12.31 -12.67 5.24
C HIS A 52 -13.39 -13.53 4.56
N PHE A 53 -13.14 -13.88 3.29
CA PHE A 53 -14.06 -14.75 2.55
C PHE A 53 -14.16 -16.11 3.24
N GLY A 54 -15.28 -16.30 3.97
CA GLY A 54 -15.58 -17.56 4.66
C GLY A 54 -15.36 -17.59 6.18
N GLY A 55 -14.82 -16.51 6.80
CA GLY A 55 -14.54 -16.51 8.24
C GLY A 55 -14.09 -15.16 8.79
N ALA A 56 -13.29 -15.21 9.86
CA ALA A 56 -12.64 -14.05 10.46
C ALA A 56 -11.27 -14.40 11.03
N MET A 57 -10.42 -13.40 11.19
CA MET A 57 -9.08 -13.47 11.80
C MET A 57 -8.97 -12.46 12.94
N HIS A 58 -8.03 -12.70 13.84
CA HIS A 58 -7.65 -11.72 14.85
C HIS A 58 -6.98 -10.53 14.16
N PRO A 59 -7.31 -9.26 14.48
CA PRO A 59 -6.77 -8.09 13.79
C PRO A 59 -5.24 -8.03 13.77
N GLU A 60 -4.58 -8.34 14.88
CA GLU A 60 -3.11 -8.37 14.97
C GLU A 60 -2.50 -9.48 14.09
N VAL A 61 -3.16 -10.62 13.97
CA VAL A 61 -2.69 -11.74 13.14
C VAL A 61 -2.91 -11.44 11.67
N ASP A 62 -4.01 -10.78 11.31
CA ASP A 62 -4.21 -10.34 9.93
C ASP A 62 -3.12 -9.34 9.51
N THR A 63 -2.71 -8.45 10.41
CA THR A 63 -1.59 -7.55 10.20
C THR A 63 -0.28 -8.31 9.93
N ILE A 64 0.02 -9.35 10.72
CA ILE A 64 1.22 -10.19 10.55
C ILE A 64 1.10 -11.07 9.30
N MET A 65 -0.06 -11.71 9.07
CA MET A 65 -0.28 -12.59 7.92
C MET A 65 -0.36 -11.81 6.60
N SER A 66 -0.90 -10.60 6.59
CA SER A 66 -0.86 -9.75 5.40
C SER A 66 0.53 -9.21 5.12
N SER A 67 1.41 -9.09 6.13
CA SER A 67 2.83 -8.83 5.92
C SER A 67 3.57 -10.03 5.33
N LEU A 68 3.20 -11.25 5.72
CA LEU A 68 3.75 -12.50 5.20
C LEU A 68 3.11 -12.94 3.87
N ASN A 69 1.83 -12.65 3.66
CA ASN A 69 1.06 -12.89 2.44
C ASN A 69 0.72 -11.58 1.72
N GLU A 70 1.73 -10.88 1.25
CA GLU A 70 1.51 -9.68 0.45
C GLU A 70 0.58 -9.98 -0.73
N LEU A 71 -0.52 -9.22 -0.82
CA LEU A 71 -1.46 -9.34 -1.92
C LEU A 71 -0.78 -9.00 -3.25
N ALA A 72 -1.11 -9.73 -4.30
CA ALA A 72 -0.66 -9.42 -5.64
C ALA A 72 -1.04 -7.97 -6.02
N LEU A 73 -0.21 -7.34 -6.85
CA LEU A 73 -0.39 -5.94 -7.26
C LEU A 73 -1.80 -5.67 -7.80
N ASP A 74 -2.34 -6.56 -8.62
CA ASP A 74 -3.69 -6.40 -9.22
C ASP A 74 -4.77 -6.27 -8.15
N THR A 75 -4.69 -7.05 -7.08
CA THR A 75 -5.64 -6.97 -5.95
C THR A 75 -5.53 -5.64 -5.21
N LYS A 76 -4.31 -5.07 -5.13
CA LYS A 76 -4.07 -3.80 -4.43
C LYS A 76 -4.48 -2.58 -5.26
N VAL A 77 -4.39 -2.65 -6.59
CA VAL A 77 -4.67 -1.50 -7.46
C VAL A 77 -6.09 -0.99 -7.23
N ASP A 78 -7.08 -1.84 -7.22
CA ASP A 78 -8.49 -1.44 -7.13
C ASP A 78 -8.93 -1.05 -5.70
N ARG A 79 -8.16 -1.45 -4.68
CA ARG A 79 -8.46 -1.06 -3.29
C ARG A 79 -8.20 0.43 -3.09
N ASN A 80 -9.14 1.14 -2.44
CA ASN A 80 -9.04 2.57 -2.13
C ASN A 80 -8.76 3.45 -3.35
N ALA A 81 -9.28 3.09 -4.53
CA ALA A 81 -9.00 3.74 -5.80
C ALA A 81 -9.29 5.25 -5.81
N ALA A 82 -10.35 5.70 -5.11
CA ALA A 82 -10.69 7.12 -5.00
C ALA A 82 -9.62 7.90 -4.22
N ALA A 83 -9.17 7.35 -3.08
CA ALA A 83 -8.09 7.92 -2.28
C ALA A 83 -6.79 8.01 -3.09
N LYS A 84 -6.41 6.93 -3.77
CA LYS A 84 -5.19 6.90 -4.61
C LYS A 84 -5.23 7.91 -5.74
N ARG A 85 -6.39 8.15 -6.37
CA ARG A 85 -6.56 9.20 -7.39
C ARG A 85 -6.34 10.59 -6.81
N ALA A 86 -6.92 10.89 -5.66
CA ALA A 86 -6.74 12.19 -4.99
C ALA A 86 -5.27 12.44 -4.62
N ILE A 87 -4.63 11.42 -4.03
CA ILE A 87 -3.20 11.44 -3.70
C ILE A 87 -2.36 11.69 -4.95
N ALA A 88 -2.59 10.91 -6.01
CA ALA A 88 -1.83 11.01 -7.25
C ALA A 88 -1.97 12.38 -7.93
N ALA A 89 -3.17 12.96 -7.94
CA ALA A 89 -3.41 14.30 -8.50
C ALA A 89 -2.55 15.37 -7.81
N ARG A 90 -2.48 15.33 -6.47
CA ARG A 90 -1.66 16.27 -5.69
C ARG A 90 -0.16 15.99 -5.83
N ALA A 91 0.24 14.70 -5.84
CA ALA A 91 1.64 14.31 -6.00
C ALA A 91 2.21 14.69 -7.37
N LEU A 92 1.39 14.69 -8.43
CA LEU A 92 1.77 15.11 -9.78
C LEU A 92 2.20 16.59 -9.86
N GLU A 93 1.76 17.44 -8.94
CA GLU A 93 2.15 18.85 -8.89
C GLU A 93 3.63 19.04 -8.52
N GLU A 94 4.26 18.04 -7.91
CA GLU A 94 5.69 18.06 -7.55
C GLU A 94 6.62 17.74 -8.73
N ILE A 95 6.08 17.25 -9.84
CA ILE A 95 6.84 16.79 -11.01
C ILE A 95 6.78 17.86 -12.10
N ASN A 96 7.93 18.29 -12.61
CA ASN A 96 8.03 19.31 -13.65
C ASN A 96 8.31 18.68 -15.03
N GLU A 97 8.06 19.47 -16.07
CA GLU A 97 8.50 19.12 -17.43
C GLU A 97 10.03 19.00 -17.49
N GLY A 98 10.49 17.92 -18.10
CA GLY A 98 11.91 17.61 -18.22
C GLY A 98 12.54 16.86 -17.06
N ASP A 99 11.78 16.60 -15.97
CA ASP A 99 12.30 15.83 -14.82
C ASP A 99 12.62 14.38 -15.20
N LEU A 100 13.70 13.86 -14.62
CA LEU A 100 13.99 12.44 -14.55
C LEU A 100 13.30 11.87 -13.30
N VAL A 101 12.24 11.11 -13.53
CA VAL A 101 11.30 10.64 -12.50
C VAL A 101 11.47 9.14 -12.27
N PHE A 102 11.69 8.73 -11.02
CA PHE A 102 11.53 7.33 -10.67
C PHE A 102 10.10 7.05 -10.19
N ILE A 103 9.47 6.01 -10.75
CA ILE A 103 8.16 5.51 -10.32
C ILE A 103 8.31 4.09 -9.77
N ASP A 104 7.99 3.95 -8.49
CA ASP A 104 7.99 2.68 -7.77
C ASP A 104 6.90 1.71 -8.25
N SER A 105 7.11 0.42 -8.03
CA SER A 105 6.18 -0.66 -8.40
C SER A 105 4.94 -0.78 -7.50
N GLY A 106 4.75 0.11 -6.53
CA GLY A 106 3.59 0.12 -5.64
C GLY A 106 2.28 0.49 -6.33
N SER A 107 1.15 0.02 -5.82
CA SER A 107 -0.18 0.27 -6.41
C SER A 107 -0.58 1.76 -6.41
N THR A 108 -0.18 2.56 -5.41
CA THR A 108 -0.51 4.00 -5.35
C THR A 108 0.30 4.81 -6.36
N PRO A 109 1.65 4.62 -6.52
CA PRO A 109 2.42 5.26 -7.58
C PRO A 109 1.87 5.07 -8.99
N LEU A 110 1.24 3.92 -9.29
CA LEU A 110 0.65 3.66 -10.61
C LEU A 110 -0.47 4.64 -10.99
N TYR A 111 -1.10 5.30 -10.02
CA TYR A 111 -2.15 6.30 -10.28
C TYR A 111 -1.60 7.64 -10.80
N LEU A 112 -0.29 7.89 -10.69
CA LEU A 112 0.35 9.09 -11.29
C LEU A 112 0.54 8.93 -12.81
N LEU A 113 0.57 7.69 -13.32
CA LEU A 113 0.94 7.41 -14.70
C LEU A 113 0.05 8.10 -15.76
N PRO A 114 -1.30 8.17 -15.62
CA PRO A 114 -2.13 8.89 -16.59
C PRO A 114 -1.75 10.38 -16.72
N GLY A 115 -1.35 11.02 -15.61
CA GLY A 115 -0.88 12.41 -15.62
C GLY A 115 0.53 12.55 -16.20
N LEU A 116 1.43 11.62 -15.89
CA LEU A 116 2.80 11.59 -16.45
C LEU A 116 2.79 11.32 -17.96
N ALA A 117 1.84 10.51 -18.42
CA ALA A 117 1.65 10.21 -19.83
C ALA A 117 1.46 11.46 -20.72
N GLN A 118 0.97 12.55 -20.15
CA GLN A 118 0.71 13.81 -20.85
C GLN A 118 1.87 14.80 -20.75
N ARG A 119 2.98 14.44 -20.12
CA ARG A 119 4.12 15.30 -19.83
C ARG A 119 5.39 14.83 -20.55
N ARG A 120 6.25 15.77 -20.89
CA ARG A 120 7.59 15.48 -21.41
C ARG A 120 8.54 15.26 -20.24
N VAL A 121 8.54 14.03 -19.72
CA VAL A 121 9.39 13.58 -18.63
C VAL A 121 10.12 12.31 -19.04
N ILE A 122 11.20 11.98 -18.35
CA ILE A 122 11.88 10.70 -18.48
C ILE A 122 11.48 9.86 -17.24
N VAL A 123 10.80 8.76 -17.47
CA VAL A 123 10.37 7.84 -16.41
C VAL A 123 11.31 6.64 -16.34
N VAL A 124 11.91 6.42 -15.18
CA VAL A 124 12.66 5.21 -14.85
C VAL A 124 11.82 4.39 -13.87
N THR A 125 11.65 3.12 -14.12
CA THR A 125 10.85 2.24 -13.26
C THR A 125 11.34 0.80 -13.34
N ASN A 126 11.14 0.05 -12.28
CA ASN A 126 11.26 -1.41 -12.28
C ASN A 126 9.91 -2.12 -12.46
N SER A 127 8.81 -1.36 -12.66
CA SER A 127 7.45 -1.88 -12.74
C SER A 127 7.02 -2.16 -14.17
N MET A 128 6.78 -3.43 -14.51
CA MET A 128 6.14 -3.83 -15.78
C MET A 128 4.71 -3.29 -15.88
N ALA A 129 4.00 -3.21 -14.76
CA ALA A 129 2.66 -2.63 -14.72
C ALA A 129 2.65 -1.13 -15.04
N ALA A 130 3.72 -0.40 -14.74
CA ALA A 130 3.88 1.00 -15.16
C ALA A 130 4.09 1.12 -16.66
N VAL A 131 4.97 0.32 -17.23
CA VAL A 131 5.26 0.32 -18.68
C VAL A 131 3.99 0.10 -19.50
N SER A 132 3.18 -0.89 -19.14
CA SER A 132 1.93 -1.19 -19.87
C SER A 132 0.92 -0.03 -19.85
N ARG A 133 0.94 0.81 -18.80
CA ARG A 133 0.05 1.98 -18.65
C ARG A 133 0.58 3.25 -19.31
N LEU A 134 1.89 3.29 -19.60
CA LEU A 134 2.53 4.42 -20.28
C LEU A 134 2.69 4.20 -21.80
N ALA A 135 2.20 3.10 -22.36
CA ALA A 135 2.30 2.83 -23.79
C ALA A 135 1.60 3.93 -24.63
N GLY A 136 2.27 4.44 -25.68
CA GLY A 136 1.73 5.44 -26.61
C GLY A 136 1.76 6.89 -26.13
N VAL A 137 2.65 7.25 -25.19
CA VAL A 137 2.74 8.55 -24.52
C VAL A 137 3.94 9.39 -24.94
N GLN A 138 3.99 10.64 -24.48
CA GLN A 138 5.10 11.58 -24.71
C GLN A 138 6.32 11.33 -23.84
N ALA A 139 6.15 10.62 -22.71
CA ALA A 139 7.23 10.30 -21.79
C ALA A 139 8.19 9.26 -22.40
N GLU A 140 9.50 9.48 -22.21
CA GLU A 140 10.51 8.47 -22.46
C GLU A 140 10.57 7.50 -21.26
N ILE A 141 10.65 6.19 -21.51
CA ILE A 141 10.54 5.18 -20.45
C ILE A 141 11.78 4.29 -20.45
N TYR A 142 12.46 4.23 -19.30
CA TYR A 142 13.50 3.27 -18.99
C TYR A 142 12.95 2.21 -18.03
N LEU A 143 12.84 0.98 -18.49
CA LEU A 143 12.52 -0.16 -17.64
C LEU A 143 13.83 -0.78 -17.13
N LEU A 144 14.00 -0.78 -15.80
CA LEU A 144 15.15 -1.44 -15.18
C LEU A 144 15.07 -2.96 -15.34
N GLY A 145 16.19 -3.55 -15.68
CA GLY A 145 16.34 -5.01 -15.82
C GLY A 145 16.35 -5.73 -14.49
N GLY A 146 16.51 -7.06 -14.55
CA GLY A 146 16.58 -7.93 -13.39
C GLY A 146 15.62 -9.11 -13.47
N ARG A 147 15.55 -9.90 -12.39
CA ARG A 147 14.63 -11.02 -12.25
C ARG A 147 13.19 -10.49 -12.08
N TYR A 148 12.30 -10.89 -12.98
CA TYR A 148 10.88 -10.53 -12.88
C TYR A 148 10.18 -11.31 -11.76
N GLU A 149 9.48 -10.60 -10.90
CA GLU A 149 8.66 -11.16 -9.84
C GLU A 149 7.18 -10.91 -10.13
N HIS A 150 6.46 -11.98 -10.39
CA HIS A 150 5.08 -11.92 -10.87
C HIS A 150 4.12 -11.26 -9.88
N ARG A 151 4.29 -11.48 -8.58
CA ARG A 151 3.45 -10.91 -7.52
C ARG A 151 3.47 -9.38 -7.52
N TYR A 152 4.62 -8.79 -7.78
CA TYR A 152 4.82 -7.34 -7.81
C TYR A 152 4.74 -6.74 -9.21
N GLN A 153 4.69 -7.58 -10.25
CA GLN A 153 4.81 -7.19 -11.65
C GLN A 153 6.01 -6.26 -11.87
N ALA A 154 7.13 -6.60 -11.28
CA ALA A 154 8.33 -5.78 -11.26
C ALA A 154 9.59 -6.62 -11.38
N THR A 155 10.65 -5.99 -11.89
CA THR A 155 12.00 -6.54 -11.83
C THR A 155 12.62 -6.23 -10.48
N MET A 156 13.35 -7.20 -9.92
CA MET A 156 14.03 -7.05 -8.64
C MET A 156 15.20 -8.04 -8.54
N ASP A 157 16.35 -7.57 -8.22
CA ASP A 157 17.57 -8.27 -7.77
C ASP A 157 18.79 -7.33 -7.82
N ALA A 158 19.99 -7.90 -7.73
CA ALA A 158 21.24 -7.16 -7.82
C ALA A 158 21.46 -6.44 -9.18
N ILE A 159 20.82 -6.92 -10.27
CA ILE A 159 20.90 -6.27 -11.58
C ILE A 159 20.10 -4.96 -11.51
N THR A 160 18.87 -5.00 -11.02
CA THR A 160 18.03 -3.81 -10.83
C THR A 160 18.72 -2.75 -9.97
N VAL A 161 19.30 -3.18 -8.83
CA VAL A 161 20.03 -2.28 -7.92
C VAL A 161 21.24 -1.65 -8.61
N ARG A 162 22.00 -2.42 -9.39
CA ARG A 162 23.17 -1.92 -10.11
C ARG A 162 22.78 -0.87 -11.16
N GLU A 163 21.72 -1.13 -11.95
CA GLU A 163 21.27 -0.19 -12.97
C GLU A 163 20.78 1.14 -12.39
N ILE A 164 20.18 1.13 -11.19
CA ILE A 164 19.80 2.36 -10.47
C ILE A 164 20.99 3.29 -10.25
N GLN A 165 22.21 2.74 -10.06
CA GLN A 165 23.39 3.54 -9.81
C GLN A 165 23.79 4.43 -10.99
N ASP A 166 23.34 4.13 -12.19
CA ASP A 166 23.63 4.91 -13.40
C ASP A 166 22.71 6.15 -13.52
N PHE A 167 21.67 6.25 -12.67
CA PHE A 167 20.71 7.37 -12.70
C PHE A 167 20.91 8.32 -11.52
N ARG A 168 20.48 9.57 -11.70
CA ARG A 168 20.32 10.57 -10.63
C ARG A 168 18.99 11.27 -10.83
N PHE A 169 18.02 10.88 -10.04
CA PHE A 169 16.62 11.30 -10.19
C PHE A 169 16.42 12.75 -9.72
N ASP A 170 15.63 13.53 -10.47
CA ASP A 170 15.14 14.82 -10.01
C ASP A 170 14.07 14.61 -8.94
N ILE A 171 13.19 13.64 -9.15
CA ILE A 171 12.19 13.25 -8.17
C ILE A 171 11.93 11.73 -8.22
N ALA A 172 11.74 11.12 -7.05
CA ALA A 172 11.30 9.74 -6.94
C ALA A 172 9.98 9.64 -6.17
N VAL A 173 9.06 8.82 -6.70
CA VAL A 173 7.75 8.55 -6.12
C VAL A 173 7.71 7.15 -5.57
N PHE A 174 7.54 7.04 -4.26
CA PHE A 174 7.53 5.77 -3.54
C PHE A 174 6.14 5.43 -3.01
N GLY A 175 5.85 4.12 -2.94
CA GLY A 175 4.80 3.58 -2.10
C GLY A 175 5.39 2.89 -0.88
N ALA A 176 4.52 2.46 0.04
CA ALA A 176 4.87 1.62 1.18
C ALA A 176 3.84 0.50 1.36
N ASN A 177 4.25 -0.59 1.99
CA ASN A 177 3.31 -1.58 2.50
C ASN A 177 2.64 -1.08 3.77
N GLY A 178 3.39 -0.35 4.59
CA GLY A 178 2.90 0.29 5.78
C GLY A 178 3.83 1.38 6.29
N VAL A 179 3.33 2.18 7.20
CA VAL A 179 4.09 3.18 7.96
C VAL A 179 3.78 3.04 9.45
N ASP A 180 4.83 3.04 10.27
CA ASP A 180 4.71 3.15 11.70
C ASP A 180 4.82 4.64 12.07
N LEU A 181 3.70 5.23 12.47
CA LEU A 181 3.62 6.66 12.79
C LEU A 181 4.30 6.99 14.13
N LYS A 182 4.37 6.01 15.04
CA LYS A 182 5.02 6.20 16.35
C LYS A 182 6.54 6.32 16.22
N PHE A 183 7.13 5.50 15.37
CA PHE A 183 8.58 5.51 15.12
C PHE A 183 8.98 6.33 13.90
N GLY A 184 8.02 6.74 13.08
CA GLY A 184 8.27 7.52 11.87
C GLY A 184 8.94 6.70 10.77
N GLU A 185 8.55 5.44 10.58
CA GLU A 185 9.23 4.48 9.71
C GLU A 185 8.34 4.00 8.57
N ALA A 186 8.91 3.82 7.38
CA ALA A 186 8.24 3.27 6.20
C ALA A 186 8.75 1.86 5.89
N TYR A 187 7.80 0.94 5.63
CA TYR A 187 8.06 -0.48 5.53
C TYR A 187 7.64 -1.10 4.19
N VAL A 188 8.32 -2.18 3.84
CA VAL A 188 7.99 -3.11 2.74
C VAL A 188 7.99 -4.55 3.24
N SER A 189 7.38 -5.46 2.47
CA SER A 189 7.27 -6.88 2.82
C SER A 189 8.45 -7.74 2.34
N GLU A 190 9.32 -7.19 1.47
CA GLU A 190 10.44 -7.92 0.89
C GLU A 190 11.74 -7.11 1.01
N TYR A 191 12.82 -7.77 1.44
CA TYR A 191 14.12 -7.12 1.60
C TYR A 191 14.65 -6.52 0.28
N GLN A 192 14.51 -7.26 -0.83
CA GLN A 192 14.96 -6.81 -2.15
C GLN A 192 14.23 -5.54 -2.63
N ILE A 193 12.92 -5.43 -2.36
CA ILE A 193 12.16 -4.21 -2.63
C ILE A 193 12.68 -3.05 -1.77
N GLY A 194 12.94 -3.31 -0.49
CA GLY A 194 13.52 -2.32 0.42
C GLY A 194 14.90 -1.85 -0.04
N GLU A 195 15.73 -2.74 -0.55
CA GLU A 195 17.05 -2.42 -1.10
C GLU A 195 16.94 -1.52 -2.34
N ILE A 196 16.07 -1.87 -3.29
CA ILE A 196 15.80 -1.03 -4.47
C ILE A 196 15.37 0.38 -4.03
N LYS A 197 14.40 0.50 -3.13
CA LYS A 197 13.89 1.80 -2.66
C LYS A 197 14.97 2.63 -1.97
N ARG A 198 15.80 2.04 -1.10
CA ARG A 198 16.92 2.75 -0.46
C ARG A 198 17.91 3.29 -1.49
N ASN A 199 18.30 2.48 -2.47
CA ASN A 199 19.22 2.91 -3.53
C ASN A 199 18.63 4.07 -4.36
N VAL A 200 17.34 4.02 -4.69
CA VAL A 200 16.67 5.13 -5.40
C VAL A 200 16.58 6.38 -4.52
N LEU A 201 16.27 6.23 -3.23
CA LEU A 201 16.19 7.35 -2.28
C LEU A 201 17.50 8.12 -2.21
N GLU A 202 18.63 7.40 -2.07
CA GLU A 202 19.98 7.98 -2.04
C GLU A 202 20.38 8.68 -3.35
N ARG A 203 19.78 8.28 -4.48
CA ARG A 203 20.06 8.82 -5.82
C ARG A 203 19.09 9.92 -6.25
N SER A 204 18.15 10.33 -5.38
CA SER A 204 17.09 11.28 -5.69
C SER A 204 17.32 12.65 -5.05
N LYS A 205 17.12 13.73 -5.83
CA LYS A 205 17.14 15.11 -5.30
C LYS A 205 15.94 15.39 -4.43
N LYS A 206 14.76 14.89 -4.85
CA LYS A 206 13.51 14.93 -4.10
C LYS A 206 12.92 13.54 -4.01
N SER A 207 12.33 13.21 -2.88
CA SER A 207 11.64 11.94 -2.65
C SER A 207 10.27 12.21 -2.07
N ILE A 208 9.23 11.65 -2.67
CA ILE A 208 7.87 11.74 -2.15
C ILE A 208 7.32 10.35 -1.89
N LEU A 209 6.56 10.23 -0.81
CA LEU A 209 5.85 9.01 -0.45
C LEU A 209 4.36 9.19 -0.70
N VAL A 210 3.72 8.22 -1.35
CA VAL A 210 2.30 8.23 -1.65
C VAL A 210 1.65 6.97 -1.09
N LEU A 211 0.69 7.12 -0.16
CA LEU A 211 0.00 6.01 0.48
C LEU A 211 -1.40 6.40 0.95
N ASP A 212 -2.33 5.47 0.91
CA ASP A 212 -3.64 5.65 1.51
C ASP A 212 -3.63 5.27 3.01
N ASP A 213 -4.61 5.76 3.76
CA ASP A 213 -4.75 5.62 5.22
C ASP A 213 -4.78 4.18 5.72
N SER A 214 -5.12 3.20 4.86
CA SER A 214 -5.04 1.78 5.23
C SER A 214 -3.61 1.30 5.50
N LYS A 215 -2.62 2.17 5.30
CA LYS A 215 -1.19 1.87 5.53
C LYS A 215 -0.66 2.44 6.84
N PHE A 216 -1.49 3.17 7.58
CA PHE A 216 -1.10 3.68 8.90
C PHE A 216 -1.02 2.55 9.92
N ASP A 217 -0.06 2.68 10.85
CA ASP A 217 0.20 1.74 11.94
C ASP A 217 0.37 0.27 11.51
N TYR A 218 0.78 0.08 10.26
CA TYR A 218 1.12 -1.20 9.70
C TYR A 218 2.64 -1.31 9.51
N THR A 219 3.24 -2.33 10.12
CA THR A 219 4.67 -2.64 9.99
C THR A 219 4.88 -3.76 8.98
N GLY A 220 5.82 -3.57 8.06
CA GLY A 220 6.27 -4.61 7.13
C GLY A 220 7.47 -5.38 7.68
N VAL A 221 8.01 -6.28 6.85
CA VAL A 221 9.19 -7.10 7.19
C VAL A 221 10.47 -6.25 7.24
N CYS A 222 10.58 -5.26 6.36
CA CYS A 222 11.81 -4.50 6.17
C CYS A 222 11.51 -2.99 6.14
N ARG A 223 12.11 -2.25 7.09
CA ARG A 223 12.16 -0.79 7.02
C ARG A 223 13.06 -0.37 5.87
N TYR A 224 12.59 0.54 5.02
CA TYR A 224 13.40 1.06 3.93
C TYR A 224 13.73 2.55 4.05
N ALA A 225 12.96 3.33 4.82
CA ALA A 225 13.20 4.75 5.03
C ALA A 225 12.58 5.23 6.36
N MET A 226 13.02 6.40 6.82
CA MET A 226 12.34 7.19 7.84
C MET A 226 11.42 8.20 7.16
N LEU A 227 10.25 8.50 7.74
CA LEU A 227 9.30 9.47 7.17
C LEU A 227 9.89 10.88 6.94
N PRO A 228 10.80 11.39 7.79
CA PRO A 228 11.47 12.67 7.55
C PRO A 228 12.44 12.68 6.36
N GLU A 229 12.83 11.52 5.80
CA GLU A 229 13.67 11.46 4.61
C GLU A 229 12.89 11.80 3.33
N PHE A 230 11.55 11.82 3.40
CA PHE A 230 10.72 12.26 2.29
C PHE A 230 10.46 13.77 2.38
N HIS A 231 10.57 14.46 1.24
CA HIS A 231 10.20 15.87 1.13
C HIS A 231 8.72 16.10 1.42
N LYS A 232 7.86 15.17 0.95
CA LYS A 232 6.43 15.16 1.21
C LYS A 232 5.90 13.74 1.29
N VAL A 233 4.90 13.56 2.16
CA VAL A 233 4.14 12.33 2.32
C VAL A 233 2.67 12.64 1.99
N PHE A 234 2.18 12.17 0.85
CA PHE A 234 0.82 12.39 0.40
C PHE A 234 -0.10 11.30 0.90
N VAL A 235 -1.14 11.68 1.63
CA VAL A 235 -2.11 10.77 2.26
C VAL A 235 -3.54 11.27 2.02
N ASN A 236 -4.55 10.39 2.12
CA ASN A 236 -5.95 10.80 1.96
C ASN A 236 -6.65 11.19 3.26
N ALA A 237 -6.06 10.89 4.41
CA ALA A 237 -6.62 11.21 5.72
C ALA A 237 -5.52 11.63 6.70
N THR A 238 -5.91 12.42 7.70
CA THR A 238 -5.02 12.77 8.82
C THR A 238 -4.89 11.56 9.74
N PRO A 239 -3.66 11.15 10.12
CA PRO A 239 -3.49 10.09 11.09
C PRO A 239 -4.14 10.42 12.43
N GLU A 240 -4.94 9.48 12.97
CA GLU A 240 -5.56 9.62 14.29
C GLU A 240 -4.61 9.17 15.39
N GLY A 241 -4.61 9.85 16.54
CA GLY A 241 -3.85 9.46 17.73
C GLY A 241 -2.34 9.72 17.67
N HIS A 242 -1.84 10.29 16.57
CA HIS A 242 -0.42 10.64 16.40
C HIS A 242 -0.25 12.09 15.95
N PRO A 243 0.83 12.79 16.34
CA PRO A 243 1.16 14.07 15.76
C PRO A 243 1.41 13.90 14.26
N VAL A 244 0.79 14.78 13.45
CA VAL A 244 1.01 14.77 11.98
C VAL A 244 2.37 15.39 11.70
N PRO A 245 3.30 14.68 11.04
CA PRO A 245 4.58 15.26 10.64
C PRO A 245 4.40 16.43 9.66
N ASP A 246 5.26 17.44 9.73
CA ASP A 246 5.17 18.68 8.92
C ASP A 246 5.22 18.44 7.41
N ASN A 247 5.81 17.32 6.98
CA ASN A 247 5.92 16.93 5.57
C ASN A 247 4.69 16.18 5.02
N PHE A 248 3.64 15.97 5.84
CA PHE A 248 2.41 15.31 5.38
C PHE A 248 1.51 16.29 4.64
N VAL A 249 0.97 15.83 3.50
CA VAL A 249 0.00 16.55 2.68
C VAL A 249 -1.27 15.72 2.59
N VAL A 250 -2.35 16.21 3.20
CA VAL A 250 -3.65 15.50 3.18
C VAL A 250 -4.39 15.85 1.88
N CYS A 251 -4.76 14.82 1.14
CA CYS A 251 -5.41 14.87 -0.17
C CYS A 251 -6.83 14.31 -0.05
N THR A 252 -7.82 15.17 0.12
CA THR A 252 -9.22 14.74 0.17
C THR A 252 -9.72 14.41 -1.24
N PRO A 253 -10.44 13.28 -1.45
CA PRO A 253 -11.15 13.04 -2.70
C PRO A 253 -12.12 14.18 -2.97
N GLU A 254 -12.17 14.70 -4.18
CA GLU A 254 -13.23 15.62 -4.57
C GLU A 254 -14.57 14.91 -4.40
N THR A 255 -15.42 15.43 -3.52
CA THR A 255 -16.84 15.07 -3.47
C THR A 255 -17.43 15.54 -4.81
N ARG A 256 -17.67 14.60 -5.74
CA ARG A 256 -18.55 14.91 -6.89
C ARG A 256 -19.88 15.36 -6.30
N GLY A 257 -20.17 16.66 -6.43
CA GLY A 257 -21.53 17.15 -6.22
C GLY A 257 -22.45 16.32 -7.10
N GLU A 258 -23.46 15.75 -6.47
CA GLU A 258 -24.61 15.18 -7.17
C GLU A 258 -25.26 16.34 -7.95
N GLU A 259 -25.12 16.35 -9.27
CA GLU A 259 -25.99 17.05 -10.20
C GLU A 259 -26.91 16.03 -10.86
#